data_17b8eeafacdc3439d4a4c722afe3b73c
#
_entry.id   17b8eeafacdc3439d4a4c722afe3b73c
#
_cell.length_a   1.000
_cell.length_b   1.000
_cell.length_c   1.000
_cell.angle_alpha   90.00
_cell.angle_beta   90.00
_cell.angle_gamma   90.00
#
_symmetry.space_group_name_H-M   'P 1'
#
loop_
_entity.id
_entity.type
_entity.pdbx_description
1 polymer ?
#
loop_
_entity_poly.entity_id
_entity_poly.type
_entity_poly.pdbx_seq_one_letter_code
_entity_poly.pdbx_strand_id
1 'polypeptide(L)'
;MTVNRREQLFEAGVQFGHRTECWCPQMAPFIWGKKDGIHLINVALTDIQLTKAEKLLESIAAQGLPILWKKKKKIARNIVSKFAQESSSPYFANRWVGGTLTNYHEVKKAVKKMLFNTEIYEKVDSQSMYTKRELNLLQKKVERSKKIISGIEKLSYPIGALIVTDVVKDKVAVKEALRIGIPIIGLVDTNAN
;
A
#
# COMPACT_ATOMS: atom_id res chain seq x y z
N MET A 1 -15.24 28.35 -5.02
CA MET A 1 -16.29 27.53 -4.39
C MET A 1 -15.62 26.29 -3.81
N THR A 2 -15.48 26.17 -2.51
CA THR A 2 -14.97 24.96 -1.87
C THR A 2 -16.03 23.88 -1.99
N VAL A 3 -15.85 22.97 -2.94
CA VAL A 3 -16.72 21.80 -3.07
C VAL A 3 -16.70 21.04 -1.75
N ASN A 4 -17.87 20.77 -1.20
CA ASN A 4 -17.97 20.07 0.08
C ASN A 4 -17.37 18.66 -0.07
N ARG A 5 -16.44 18.26 0.80
CA ARG A 5 -15.77 16.95 0.77
C ARG A 5 -16.77 15.80 0.65
N ARG A 6 -17.91 15.88 1.31
CA ARG A 6 -18.96 14.86 1.24
C ARG A 6 -19.56 14.72 -0.16
N GLU A 7 -19.75 15.84 -0.87
CA GLU A 7 -20.22 15.82 -2.27
C GLU A 7 -19.21 15.13 -3.15
N GLN A 8 -17.92 15.42 -3.00
CA GLN A 8 -16.84 14.72 -3.73
C GLN A 8 -16.83 13.21 -3.46
N LEU A 9 -17.05 12.79 -2.20
CA LEU A 9 -17.13 11.38 -1.84
C LEU A 9 -18.37 10.70 -2.47
N PHE A 10 -19.50 11.38 -2.54
CA PHE A 10 -20.69 10.90 -3.22
C PHE A 10 -20.50 10.79 -4.73
N GLU A 11 -19.93 11.79 -5.38
CA GLU A 11 -19.62 11.77 -6.81
C GLU A 11 -18.61 10.65 -7.16
N ALA A 12 -17.66 10.38 -6.28
CA ALA A 12 -16.72 9.28 -6.41
C ALA A 12 -17.34 7.90 -6.16
N GLY A 13 -18.61 7.82 -5.75
CA GLY A 13 -19.32 6.57 -5.52
C GLY A 13 -18.91 5.83 -4.24
N VAL A 14 -18.35 6.52 -3.24
CA VAL A 14 -17.88 5.93 -1.98
C VAL A 14 -19.02 5.31 -1.16
N GLN A 15 -20.25 5.73 -1.38
CA GLN A 15 -21.44 5.18 -0.73
C GLN A 15 -21.77 3.73 -1.14
N PHE A 16 -21.26 3.24 -2.28
CA PHE A 16 -21.58 1.90 -2.75
C PHE A 16 -20.62 0.87 -2.15
N GLY A 17 -21.17 -0.01 -1.31
CA GLY A 17 -20.47 -1.17 -0.77
C GLY A 17 -20.65 -2.43 -1.62
N HIS A 18 -20.48 -3.59 -1.02
CA HIS A 18 -20.69 -4.90 -1.65
C HIS A 18 -22.15 -5.35 -1.56
N ARG A 19 -22.44 -6.45 -2.28
CA ARG A 19 -23.76 -7.10 -2.21
C ARG A 19 -24.09 -7.55 -0.79
N THR A 20 -25.38 -7.54 -0.47
CA THR A 20 -25.88 -7.92 0.86
C THR A 20 -25.52 -9.34 1.28
N GLU A 21 -25.23 -10.24 0.34
CA GLU A 21 -24.79 -11.61 0.60
C GLU A 21 -23.34 -11.71 1.09
N CYS A 22 -22.52 -10.70 0.77
CA CYS A 22 -21.08 -10.74 1.01
C CYS A 22 -20.61 -9.79 2.12
N TRP A 23 -21.52 -9.31 2.96
CA TRP A 23 -21.19 -8.32 3.98
C TRP A 23 -20.67 -8.96 5.27
N CYS A 24 -19.95 -8.17 6.07
CA CYS A 24 -19.54 -8.56 7.40
C CYS A 24 -20.46 -7.90 8.45
N PRO A 25 -21.05 -8.67 9.39
CA PRO A 25 -21.95 -8.11 10.42
C PRO A 25 -21.31 -7.02 11.28
N GLN A 26 -20.00 -7.06 11.48
CA GLN A 26 -19.27 -6.04 12.25
C GLN A 26 -19.28 -4.65 11.57
N MET A 27 -19.57 -4.61 10.27
CA MET A 27 -19.71 -3.35 9.51
C MET A 27 -21.10 -2.70 9.65
N ALA A 28 -22.04 -3.34 10.33
CA ALA A 28 -23.41 -2.81 10.54
C ALA A 28 -23.46 -1.33 11.00
N PRO A 29 -22.61 -0.86 11.94
CA PRO A 29 -22.62 0.53 12.38
C PRO A 29 -22.25 1.55 11.29
N PHE A 30 -21.56 1.12 10.23
CA PHE A 30 -21.09 1.96 9.14
C PHE A 30 -21.98 1.90 7.91
N ILE A 31 -23.00 1.04 7.92
CA ILE A 31 -23.96 0.88 6.84
C ILE A 31 -25.16 1.79 7.10
N TRP A 32 -25.46 2.67 6.16
CA TRP A 32 -26.64 3.53 6.22
C TRP A 32 -27.92 2.80 5.84
N GLY A 33 -27.85 1.87 4.86
CA GLY A 33 -28.99 1.13 4.35
C GLY A 33 -28.62 0.16 3.23
N LYS A 34 -29.66 -0.30 2.51
CA LYS A 34 -29.49 -1.14 1.32
C LYS A 34 -30.37 -0.65 0.18
N LYS A 35 -29.87 -0.72 -1.05
CA LYS A 35 -30.60 -0.43 -2.28
C LYS A 35 -30.18 -1.43 -3.37
N ASP A 36 -31.14 -1.98 -4.07
CA ASP A 36 -30.90 -2.90 -5.19
C ASP A 36 -29.94 -4.06 -4.87
N GLY A 37 -30.04 -4.62 -3.66
CA GLY A 37 -29.19 -5.73 -3.20
C GLY A 37 -27.74 -5.32 -2.84
N ILE A 38 -27.45 -4.02 -2.77
CA ILE A 38 -26.13 -3.47 -2.39
C ILE A 38 -26.26 -2.69 -1.10
N HIS A 39 -25.29 -2.83 -0.19
CA HIS A 39 -25.21 -2.00 1.00
C HIS A 39 -24.71 -0.59 0.67
N LEU A 40 -25.31 0.39 1.32
CA LEU A 40 -24.90 1.79 1.25
C LEU A 40 -24.11 2.16 2.50
N ILE A 41 -22.88 2.64 2.31
CA ILE A 41 -22.00 3.09 3.38
C ILE A 41 -22.39 4.50 3.82
N ASN A 42 -22.31 4.77 5.11
CA ASN A 42 -22.56 6.10 5.67
C ASN A 42 -21.39 7.03 5.39
N VAL A 43 -21.54 7.90 4.38
CA VAL A 43 -20.50 8.82 3.94
C VAL A 43 -20.16 9.87 5.00
N ALA A 44 -21.10 10.24 5.86
CA ALA A 44 -20.84 11.18 6.95
C ALA A 44 -19.85 10.58 7.98
N LEU A 45 -20.01 9.29 8.31
CA LEU A 45 -19.05 8.58 9.17
C LEU A 45 -17.71 8.41 8.47
N THR A 46 -17.71 8.14 7.16
CA THR A 46 -16.48 8.05 6.36
C THR A 46 -15.69 9.36 6.40
N ASP A 47 -16.35 10.50 6.27
CA ASP A 47 -15.73 11.83 6.34
C ASP A 47 -15.09 12.09 7.73
N ILE A 48 -15.78 11.71 8.80
CA ILE A 48 -15.23 11.81 10.17
C ILE A 48 -14.00 10.93 10.34
N GLN A 49 -14.04 9.67 9.85
CA GLN A 49 -12.91 8.76 9.96
C GLN A 49 -11.72 9.21 9.09
N LEU A 50 -11.99 9.78 7.91
CA LEU A 50 -10.97 10.34 7.05
C LEU A 50 -10.25 11.50 7.73
N THR A 51 -10.99 12.41 8.37
CA THR A 51 -10.42 13.53 9.13
C THR A 51 -9.54 13.05 10.30
N LYS A 52 -9.93 11.97 10.99
CA LYS A 52 -9.10 11.37 12.05
C LYS A 52 -7.81 10.77 11.47
N ALA A 53 -7.91 10.08 10.34
CA ALA A 53 -6.76 9.51 9.65
C ALA A 53 -5.77 10.59 9.18
N GLU A 54 -6.28 11.70 8.63
CA GLU A 54 -5.47 12.85 8.22
C GLU A 54 -4.67 13.42 9.40
N LYS A 55 -5.33 13.72 10.52
CA LYS A 55 -4.67 14.25 11.73
C LYS A 55 -3.59 13.29 12.27
N LEU A 56 -3.85 11.98 12.23
CA LEU A 56 -2.86 10.99 12.64
C LEU A 56 -1.66 11.01 11.69
N LEU A 57 -1.88 11.04 10.37
CA LEU A 57 -0.80 11.10 9.39
C LEU A 57 0.01 12.39 9.50
N GLU A 58 -0.62 13.53 9.73
CA GLU A 58 0.05 14.80 9.98
C GLU A 58 0.98 14.71 11.20
N SER A 59 0.50 14.14 12.30
CA SER A 59 1.31 13.98 13.52
C SER A 59 2.51 13.06 13.30
N ILE A 60 2.37 12.00 12.51
CA ILE A 60 3.44 11.07 12.17
C ILE A 60 4.45 11.72 11.22
N ALA A 61 3.97 12.45 10.22
CA ALA A 61 4.80 13.17 9.28
C ALA A 61 5.61 14.28 9.96
N ALA A 62 5.01 15.00 10.93
CA ALA A 62 5.70 16.00 11.74
C ALA A 62 6.84 15.41 12.56
N GLN A 63 6.77 14.14 12.94
CA GLN A 63 7.85 13.40 13.61
C GLN A 63 8.93 12.91 12.64
N GLY A 64 8.78 13.13 11.33
CA GLY A 64 9.72 12.65 10.30
C GLY A 64 9.69 11.14 10.09
N LEU A 65 8.68 10.44 10.60
CA LEU A 65 8.56 8.98 10.45
C LEU A 65 7.99 8.60 9.08
N PRO A 66 8.55 7.60 8.40
CA PRO A 66 8.07 7.16 7.09
C PRO A 66 6.69 6.49 7.18
N ILE A 67 5.83 6.83 6.23
CA ILE A 67 4.51 6.22 6.06
C ILE A 67 4.62 5.20 4.95
N LEU A 68 4.33 3.92 5.25
CA LEU A 68 4.41 2.84 4.28
C LEU A 68 3.05 2.61 3.61
N TRP A 69 3.03 2.71 2.28
CA TRP A 69 1.84 2.47 1.48
C TRP A 69 1.78 1.04 0.98
N LYS A 70 0.67 0.35 1.23
CA LYS A 70 0.41 -0.96 0.67
C LYS A 70 -0.83 -0.97 -0.19
N LYS A 71 -0.71 -1.50 -1.41
CA LYS A 71 -1.76 -1.48 -2.39
C LYS A 71 -1.78 -2.73 -3.25
N LYS A 72 -2.98 -3.21 -3.60
CA LYS A 72 -3.18 -4.40 -4.43
C LYS A 72 -4.06 -4.18 -5.67
N LYS A 73 -5.06 -3.30 -5.63
CA LYS A 73 -5.98 -3.09 -6.77
C LYS A 73 -5.27 -2.40 -7.94
N LYS A 74 -5.42 -2.93 -9.15
CA LYS A 74 -4.78 -2.45 -10.38
C LYS A 74 -5.11 -0.98 -10.69
N ILE A 75 -6.35 -0.58 -10.45
CA ILE A 75 -6.86 0.79 -10.67
C ILE A 75 -6.16 1.82 -9.76
N ALA A 76 -6.02 1.51 -8.46
CA ALA A 76 -5.32 2.39 -7.54
C ALA A 76 -3.78 2.42 -7.75
N ARG A 77 -3.19 1.53 -8.58
CA ARG A 77 -1.73 1.38 -8.72
C ARG A 77 -1.04 2.68 -9.14
N ASN A 78 -1.52 3.33 -10.15
CA ASN A 78 -0.90 4.53 -10.66
C ASN A 78 -1.08 5.71 -9.71
N ILE A 79 -2.27 5.83 -9.11
CA ILE A 79 -2.60 6.91 -8.17
C ILE A 79 -1.69 6.85 -6.94
N VAL A 80 -1.66 5.72 -6.25
CA VAL A 80 -0.82 5.60 -5.04
C VAL A 80 0.68 5.68 -5.37
N SER A 81 1.13 5.10 -6.50
CA SER A 81 2.55 5.24 -6.89
C SER A 81 2.92 6.69 -7.11
N LYS A 82 2.04 7.48 -7.76
CA LYS A 82 2.24 8.90 -7.98
C LYS A 82 2.33 9.65 -6.65
N PHE A 83 1.34 9.52 -5.78
CA PHE A 83 1.34 10.18 -4.47
C PHE A 83 2.49 9.74 -3.56
N ALA A 84 2.83 8.44 -3.56
CA ALA A 84 3.97 7.96 -2.78
C ALA A 84 5.31 8.50 -3.30
N GLN A 85 5.45 8.69 -4.61
CA GLN A 85 6.62 9.33 -5.20
C GLN A 85 6.69 10.82 -4.87
N GLU A 86 5.58 11.54 -5.00
CA GLU A 86 5.47 12.97 -4.65
C GLU A 86 5.78 13.22 -3.17
N SER A 87 5.30 12.34 -2.28
CA SER A 87 5.58 12.41 -0.84
C SER A 87 6.90 11.76 -0.42
N SER A 88 7.71 11.24 -1.36
CA SER A 88 8.92 10.45 -1.09
C SER A 88 8.72 9.28 -0.12
N SER A 89 7.49 8.77 -0.04
CA SER A 89 7.10 7.70 0.88
C SER A 89 7.35 6.31 0.28
N PRO A 90 7.79 5.32 1.08
CA PRO A 90 7.94 3.95 0.61
C PRO A 90 6.59 3.31 0.31
N TYR A 91 6.55 2.44 -0.72
CA TYR A 91 5.32 1.78 -1.11
C TYR A 91 5.51 0.38 -1.68
N PHE A 92 4.51 -0.48 -1.49
CA PHE A 92 4.40 -1.76 -2.18
C PHE A 92 3.31 -1.70 -3.25
N ALA A 93 3.72 -1.69 -4.52
CA ALA A 93 2.78 -1.70 -5.66
C ALA A 93 2.27 -3.10 -6.01
N ASN A 94 3.01 -4.14 -5.66
CA ASN A 94 2.75 -5.52 -6.02
C ASN A 94 2.52 -6.39 -4.77
N ARG A 95 3.11 -7.57 -4.72
CA ARG A 95 2.98 -8.49 -3.59
C ARG A 95 3.69 -7.94 -2.35
N TRP A 96 3.07 -8.10 -1.18
CA TRP A 96 3.74 -7.89 0.10
C TRP A 96 4.84 -8.92 0.29
N VAL A 97 6.00 -8.47 0.69
CA VAL A 97 7.10 -9.36 1.08
C VAL A 97 6.91 -9.69 2.55
N GLY A 98 6.62 -10.97 2.86
CA GLY A 98 6.51 -11.40 4.26
C GLY A 98 7.79 -11.09 5.03
N GLY A 99 7.65 -10.61 6.26
CA GLY A 99 8.77 -10.17 7.08
C GLY A 99 9.21 -8.72 6.88
N THR A 100 8.52 -7.95 6.02
CA THR A 100 8.88 -6.54 5.77
C THR A 100 8.93 -5.71 7.04
N LEU A 101 8.01 -5.92 7.95
CA LEU A 101 7.96 -5.22 9.23
C LEU A 101 8.67 -6.02 10.33
N THR A 102 8.44 -7.33 10.37
CA THR A 102 8.95 -8.21 11.44
C THR A 102 10.41 -8.63 11.25
N ASN A 103 10.92 -8.65 10.02
CA ASN A 103 12.30 -9.04 9.69
C ASN A 103 12.94 -8.04 8.70
N TYR A 104 12.92 -6.77 9.07
CA TYR A 104 13.43 -5.66 8.25
C TYR A 104 14.88 -5.87 7.78
N HIS A 105 15.72 -6.50 8.61
CA HIS A 105 17.13 -6.75 8.28
C HIS A 105 17.30 -7.59 6.99
N GLU A 106 16.51 -8.65 6.82
CA GLU A 106 16.56 -9.48 5.62
C GLU A 106 16.00 -8.74 4.39
N VAL A 107 14.96 -7.93 4.59
CA VAL A 107 14.43 -7.08 3.52
C VAL A 107 15.48 -6.05 3.06
N LYS A 108 16.21 -5.44 3.98
CA LYS A 108 17.32 -4.52 3.68
C LYS A 108 18.46 -5.21 2.90
N LYS A 109 18.78 -6.46 3.25
CA LYS A 109 19.74 -7.28 2.45
C LYS A 109 19.23 -7.52 1.03
N ALA A 110 17.95 -7.84 0.88
CA ALA A 110 17.33 -8.06 -0.44
C ALA A 110 17.37 -6.79 -1.30
N VAL A 111 17.09 -5.61 -0.70
CA VAL A 111 17.21 -4.30 -1.37
C VAL A 111 18.66 -4.06 -1.83
N LYS A 112 19.65 -4.23 -0.94
CA LYS A 112 21.06 -4.07 -1.30
C LYS A 112 21.48 -5.00 -2.44
N LYS A 113 21.05 -6.27 -2.39
CA LYS A 113 21.33 -7.24 -3.45
C LYS A 113 20.67 -6.86 -4.78
N MET A 114 19.47 -6.29 -4.76
CA MET A 114 18.81 -5.80 -5.97
C MET A 114 19.60 -4.64 -6.57
N LEU A 115 19.98 -3.64 -5.76
CA LEU A 115 20.77 -2.49 -6.21
C LEU A 115 22.10 -2.94 -6.81
N PHE A 116 22.83 -3.81 -6.14
CA PHE A 116 24.09 -4.39 -6.63
C PHE A 116 23.92 -5.11 -7.97
N ASN A 117 22.92 -5.98 -8.10
CA ASN A 117 22.65 -6.67 -9.37
C ASN A 117 22.26 -5.70 -10.49
N THR A 118 21.56 -4.60 -10.15
CA THR A 118 21.18 -3.55 -11.11
C THR A 118 22.43 -2.82 -11.60
N GLU A 119 23.31 -2.44 -10.69
CA GLU A 119 24.56 -1.75 -11.01
C GLU A 119 25.46 -2.62 -11.90
N ILE A 120 25.59 -3.91 -11.59
CA ILE A 120 26.33 -4.84 -12.46
C ILE A 120 25.71 -4.86 -13.86
N TYR A 121 24.38 -5.03 -13.96
CA TYR A 121 23.69 -5.11 -15.25
C TYR A 121 23.85 -3.83 -16.08
N GLU A 122 23.84 -2.66 -15.44
CA GLU A 122 24.00 -1.35 -16.11
C GLU A 122 25.45 -1.07 -16.54
N LYS A 123 26.44 -1.64 -15.83
CA LYS A 123 27.87 -1.49 -16.14
C LYS A 123 28.44 -2.55 -17.10
N VAL A 124 27.63 -3.54 -17.49
CA VAL A 124 28.04 -4.59 -18.41
C VAL A 124 28.10 -4.05 -19.84
N ASP A 125 29.31 -3.74 -20.31
CA ASP A 125 29.57 -3.40 -21.70
C ASP A 125 29.67 -4.67 -22.56
N SER A 126 29.59 -4.47 -23.90
CA SER A 126 29.69 -5.53 -24.91
C SER A 126 30.99 -6.36 -24.91
N GLN A 127 31.99 -5.92 -24.15
CA GLN A 127 33.30 -6.64 -23.94
C GLN A 127 33.38 -7.38 -22.60
N SER A 128 32.27 -7.53 -21.88
CA SER A 128 32.23 -8.17 -20.56
C SER A 128 32.48 -9.68 -20.65
N MET A 129 33.07 -10.26 -19.59
CA MET A 129 33.30 -11.71 -19.42
C MET A 129 32.01 -12.54 -19.32
N TYR A 130 30.82 -11.89 -19.35
CA TYR A 130 29.54 -12.57 -19.22
C TYR A 130 29.03 -13.10 -20.57
N THR A 131 28.55 -14.34 -20.56
CA THR A 131 27.88 -14.92 -21.73
C THR A 131 26.49 -14.31 -21.92
N LYS A 132 25.95 -14.31 -23.15
CA LYS A 132 24.59 -13.85 -23.46
C LYS A 132 23.53 -14.51 -22.57
N ARG A 133 23.71 -15.78 -22.21
CA ARG A 133 22.83 -16.54 -21.35
C ARG A 133 22.83 -15.99 -19.89
N GLU A 134 24.01 -15.71 -19.37
CA GLU A 134 24.17 -15.13 -18.02
C GLU A 134 23.58 -13.73 -17.93
N LEU A 135 23.77 -12.89 -18.94
CA LEU A 135 23.18 -11.58 -19.01
C LEU A 135 21.65 -11.65 -19.02
N ASN A 136 21.05 -12.53 -19.81
CA ASN A 136 19.60 -12.72 -19.80
C ASN A 136 19.07 -13.23 -18.45
N LEU A 137 19.82 -14.09 -17.76
CA LEU A 137 19.45 -14.54 -16.42
C LEU A 137 19.55 -13.41 -15.40
N LEU A 138 20.59 -12.59 -15.47
CA LEU A 138 20.79 -11.42 -14.62
C LEU A 138 19.67 -10.40 -14.85
N GLN A 139 19.36 -10.07 -16.11
CA GLN A 139 18.27 -9.19 -16.48
C GLN A 139 16.93 -9.64 -15.87
N LYS A 140 16.55 -10.89 -16.08
CA LYS A 140 15.32 -11.47 -15.51
C LYS A 140 15.29 -11.38 -13.97
N LYS A 141 16.45 -11.55 -13.32
CA LYS A 141 16.60 -11.45 -11.88
C LYS A 141 16.40 -10.02 -11.39
N VAL A 142 17.02 -9.05 -12.07
CA VAL A 142 16.89 -7.62 -11.79
C VAL A 142 15.43 -7.17 -11.99
N GLU A 143 14.82 -7.50 -13.11
CA GLU A 143 13.41 -7.15 -13.40
C GLU A 143 12.43 -7.69 -12.36
N ARG A 144 12.60 -8.97 -11.96
CA ARG A 144 11.76 -9.58 -10.90
C ARG A 144 11.93 -8.87 -9.56
N SER A 145 13.17 -8.56 -9.19
CA SER A 145 13.48 -7.86 -7.95
C SER A 145 12.95 -6.42 -7.97
N LYS A 146 13.17 -5.68 -9.05
CA LYS A 146 12.64 -4.33 -9.24
C LYS A 146 11.11 -4.28 -9.10
N LYS A 147 10.39 -5.23 -9.69
CA LYS A 147 8.92 -5.31 -9.56
C LYS A 147 8.43 -5.45 -8.11
N ILE A 148 9.22 -6.03 -7.22
CA ILE A 148 8.81 -6.31 -5.84
C ILE A 148 9.33 -5.24 -4.88
N ILE A 149 10.57 -4.80 -5.06
CA ILE A 149 11.35 -4.10 -4.03
C ILE A 149 11.55 -2.61 -4.36
N SER A 150 11.41 -2.17 -5.63
CA SER A 150 11.74 -0.79 -6.02
C SER A 150 11.05 0.30 -5.21
N GLY A 151 9.81 0.07 -4.77
CA GLY A 151 9.07 1.05 -3.97
C GLY A 151 9.52 1.17 -2.51
N ILE A 152 10.39 0.28 -2.04
CA ILE A 152 10.88 0.25 -0.65
C ILE A 152 12.38 0.50 -0.52
N GLU A 153 13.03 0.94 -1.58
CA GLU A 153 14.48 1.24 -1.57
C GLU A 153 14.84 2.25 -0.49
N LYS A 154 13.97 3.27 -0.31
CA LYS A 154 14.12 4.34 0.69
C LYS A 154 13.47 4.02 2.03
N LEU A 155 13.02 2.77 2.24
CA LEU A 155 12.39 2.39 3.50
C LEU A 155 13.39 2.51 4.65
N SER A 156 13.09 3.37 5.60
CA SER A 156 13.80 3.51 6.87
C SER A 156 12.96 2.98 8.04
N TYR A 157 13.60 2.62 9.12
CA TYR A 157 12.96 2.17 10.35
C TYR A 157 13.31 3.14 11.50
N PRO A 158 12.40 3.44 12.42
CA PRO A 158 11.05 2.90 12.62
C PRO A 158 10.02 3.47 11.62
N ILE A 159 8.96 2.67 11.34
CA ILE A 159 7.86 3.06 10.47
C ILE A 159 6.74 3.68 11.32
N GLY A 160 6.27 4.85 10.92
CA GLY A 160 5.25 5.60 11.65
C GLY A 160 3.83 5.07 11.46
N ALA A 161 3.47 4.71 10.23
CA ALA A 161 2.16 4.13 9.91
C ALA A 161 2.20 3.23 8.67
N LEU A 162 1.22 2.31 8.61
CA LEU A 162 0.94 1.50 7.43
C LEU A 162 -0.42 1.91 6.84
N ILE A 163 -0.44 2.32 5.57
CA ILE A 163 -1.68 2.56 4.83
C ILE A 163 -1.98 1.37 3.92
N VAL A 164 -3.17 0.79 4.05
CA VAL A 164 -3.61 -0.39 3.30
C VAL A 164 -4.87 -0.08 2.51
N THR A 165 -4.86 -0.31 1.20
CA THR A 165 -6.03 -0.05 0.34
C THR A 165 -7.04 -1.19 0.25
N ASP A 166 -6.74 -2.36 0.82
CA ASP A 166 -7.63 -3.52 0.86
C ASP A 166 -7.20 -4.44 2.01
N VAL A 167 -7.86 -4.27 3.15
CA VAL A 167 -7.50 -4.97 4.40
C VAL A 167 -7.70 -6.48 4.27
N VAL A 168 -8.76 -6.90 3.54
CA VAL A 168 -9.10 -8.32 3.36
C VAL A 168 -8.03 -9.06 2.57
N LYS A 169 -7.50 -8.44 1.52
CA LYS A 169 -6.51 -9.08 0.65
C LYS A 169 -5.08 -8.99 1.17
N ASP A 170 -4.78 -7.99 1.98
CA ASP A 170 -3.44 -7.74 2.50
C ASP A 170 -3.31 -8.10 3.99
N LYS A 171 -4.04 -9.15 4.43
CA LYS A 171 -4.05 -9.67 5.83
C LYS A 171 -2.65 -9.90 6.41
N VAL A 172 -1.68 -10.28 5.59
CA VAL A 172 -0.29 -10.52 6.05
C VAL A 172 0.35 -9.21 6.51
N ALA A 173 0.21 -8.14 5.73
CA ALA A 173 0.74 -6.81 6.09
C ALA A 173 0.09 -6.28 7.38
N VAL A 174 -1.24 -6.44 7.50
CA VAL A 174 -2.00 -6.05 8.69
C VAL A 174 -1.53 -6.83 9.93
N LYS A 175 -1.39 -8.16 9.83
CA LYS A 175 -0.91 -9.00 10.93
C LYS A 175 0.50 -8.64 11.37
N GLU A 176 1.41 -8.33 10.45
CA GLU A 176 2.76 -7.90 10.78
C GLU A 176 2.76 -6.55 11.50
N ALA A 177 1.98 -5.57 11.01
CA ALA A 177 1.88 -4.25 11.62
C ALA A 177 1.28 -4.31 13.03
N LEU A 178 0.21 -5.10 13.22
CA LEU A 178 -0.37 -5.35 14.55
C LEU A 178 0.63 -5.98 15.51
N ARG A 179 1.44 -6.94 15.05
CA ARG A 179 2.43 -7.63 15.88
C ARG A 179 3.51 -6.69 16.41
N ILE A 180 3.83 -5.63 15.66
CA ILE A 180 4.86 -4.65 16.03
C ILE A 180 4.25 -3.41 16.69
N GLY A 181 2.92 -3.26 16.68
CA GLY A 181 2.24 -2.09 17.24
C GLY A 181 2.27 -0.85 16.32
N ILE A 182 2.46 -1.02 15.01
CA ILE A 182 2.44 0.10 14.06
C ILE A 182 0.98 0.49 13.78
N PRO A 183 0.62 1.79 13.85
CA PRO A 183 -0.70 2.28 13.47
C PRO A 183 -1.06 1.88 12.05
N ILE A 184 -2.31 1.42 11.84
CA ILE A 184 -2.80 0.99 10.55
C ILE A 184 -3.97 1.87 10.12
N ILE A 185 -3.89 2.40 8.91
CA ILE A 185 -4.99 3.11 8.25
C ILE A 185 -5.43 2.25 7.06
N GLY A 186 -6.64 1.70 7.15
CA GLY A 186 -7.19 0.82 6.12
C GLY A 186 -8.38 1.43 5.40
N LEU A 187 -8.44 1.27 4.07
CA LEU A 187 -9.70 1.42 3.35
C LEU A 187 -10.49 0.12 3.54
N VAL A 188 -11.66 0.27 4.14
CA VAL A 188 -12.51 -0.84 4.57
C VAL A 188 -13.83 -0.74 3.81
N ASP A 189 -14.26 -1.85 3.21
CA ASP A 189 -15.54 -1.98 2.55
C ASP A 189 -16.46 -2.89 3.37
N THR A 190 -17.72 -2.99 3.02
CA THR A 190 -18.75 -3.72 3.78
C THR A 190 -18.47 -5.22 3.96
N ASN A 191 -17.54 -5.80 3.20
CA ASN A 191 -17.13 -7.21 3.27
C ASN A 191 -15.88 -7.44 4.14
N ALA A 192 -15.38 -6.42 4.82
CA ALA A 192 -14.15 -6.50 5.60
C ALA A 192 -14.46 -6.71 7.11
N ASN A 193 -13.56 -7.45 7.75
CA ASN A 193 -13.52 -7.66 9.20
C ASN A 193 -12.14 -7.27 9.72
#